data_4329deb6a91db5a4d1ab1c7878bdeec5
#
_entry.id   4329deb6a91db5a4d1ab1c7878bdeec5
#
_cell.length_a   1.000
_cell.length_b   1.000
_cell.length_c   1.000
_cell.angle_alpha   90.00
_cell.angle_beta   90.00
_cell.angle_gamma   90.00
#
_symmetry.space_group_name_H-M   'P 1'
#
loop_
_entity.id
_entity.type
_entity.pdbx_description
1 polymer ?
#
loop_
_entity_poly.entity_id
_entity_poly.type
_entity_poly.pdbx_seq_one_letter_code
_entity_poly.pdbx_strand_id
1 'polypeptide(L)'
;PYHIAIEITDRIQGKDLLTAIKGLEKNQTLPATGITEKLKTQKDIRPGISSDEIIIPIYQGDYYAEGTTAIHSTHINDIRINGEDLPSLLPAGSDVEITLKVDRSEQMTVSIFFPYLNHTEQQTVEIIQGKSVSKEWLENEIRKARKTAKRLQEENNSKEVEKIITNINGITEQLEHKGGGDSGKLEVQDNLLKELRALDKLDSETEWPKVEKELKENFYELEELLNKVKNNNDEGDLKMEAIDAHMQEFKVKIEQIIKEKSVIHAKELIEEIDSLDFNIRDILAGPQMDISMINNINSNFSSTNWKDSNKARTLLNQAIQSINNGNVSNLRPILIQILDVMDRDDAEKLTGKLTR
;
A
#
# COMPACT_ATOMS: atom_id res chain seq x y z
N PRO A 1 1.14 25.99 5.72
CA PRO A 1 -0.20 25.76 5.18
C PRO A 1 -0.28 24.56 4.23
N TYR A 2 0.69 23.63 4.25
CA TYR A 2 0.74 22.45 3.41
C TYR A 2 0.47 21.20 4.25
N HIS A 3 -0.09 20.17 3.67
CA HIS A 3 -0.11 18.87 4.34
C HIS A 3 1.18 18.08 4.03
N ILE A 4 1.54 17.20 4.97
CA ILE A 4 2.72 16.36 4.86
C ILE A 4 2.26 14.91 4.72
N ALA A 5 2.90 14.20 3.79
CA ALA A 5 2.62 12.81 3.48
C ALA A 5 3.93 12.03 3.32
N ILE A 6 3.86 10.74 3.45
CA ILE A 6 4.94 9.81 3.10
C ILE A 6 4.52 8.96 1.89
N GLU A 7 5.50 8.52 1.12
CA GLU A 7 5.26 7.57 0.02
C GLU A 7 5.45 6.13 0.53
N ILE A 8 4.46 5.32 0.27
CA ILE A 8 4.45 3.88 0.57
C ILE A 8 4.16 3.09 -0.70
N THR A 9 4.54 1.82 -0.72
CA THR A 9 4.08 0.92 -1.77
C THR A 9 2.77 0.28 -1.34
N ASP A 10 1.70 0.55 -2.09
CA ASP A 10 0.44 -0.15 -1.91
C ASP A 10 0.58 -1.58 -2.46
N ARG A 11 0.34 -2.59 -1.61
CA ARG A 11 0.53 -4.01 -1.97
C ARG A 11 -0.42 -4.47 -3.05
N ILE A 12 -1.61 -3.93 -3.05
CA ILE A 12 -2.73 -4.37 -3.86
C ILE A 12 -2.60 -3.79 -5.24
N GLN A 13 -2.32 -2.50 -5.33
CA GLN A 13 -2.15 -1.83 -6.61
C GLN A 13 -0.75 -2.01 -7.20
N GLY A 14 0.22 -2.45 -6.40
CA GLY A 14 1.62 -2.55 -6.80
C GLY A 14 2.23 -1.20 -7.21
N LYS A 15 1.64 -0.09 -6.71
CA LYS A 15 2.02 1.29 -7.02
C LYS A 15 2.52 2.00 -5.77
N ASP A 16 3.38 3.01 -5.96
CA ASP A 16 3.78 3.91 -4.90
C ASP A 16 2.74 5.01 -4.76
N LEU A 17 2.14 5.14 -3.57
CA LEU A 17 1.09 6.08 -3.25
C LEU A 17 1.47 6.89 -2.01
N LEU A 18 0.92 8.10 -1.91
CA LEU A 18 1.08 8.92 -0.72
C LEU A 18 0.09 8.48 0.37
N THR A 19 0.58 8.40 1.59
CA THR A 19 -0.22 8.26 2.80
C THR A 19 -0.13 9.53 3.61
N ALA A 20 -1.27 10.13 3.94
CA ALA A 20 -1.35 11.32 4.76
C ALA A 20 -0.90 11.00 6.20
N ILE A 21 -0.20 11.95 6.81
CA ILE A 21 0.15 11.87 8.23
C ILE A 21 -0.94 12.60 9.01
N LYS A 22 -1.80 11.85 9.69
CA LYS A 22 -2.91 12.39 10.47
C LYS A 22 -2.40 13.35 11.55
N GLY A 23 -2.93 14.58 11.57
CA GLY A 23 -2.47 15.65 12.46
C GLY A 23 -1.53 16.66 11.78
N LEU A 24 -1.13 16.41 10.54
CA LEU A 24 -0.32 17.33 9.72
C LEU A 24 -1.03 17.69 8.41
N GLU A 25 -2.35 17.84 8.48
CA GLU A 25 -3.16 18.30 7.38
C GLU A 25 -2.92 19.79 7.09
N LYS A 26 -3.40 20.25 5.94
CA LYS A 26 -3.33 21.65 5.55
C LYS A 26 -3.98 22.56 6.61
N ASN A 27 -3.30 23.66 6.92
CA ASN A 27 -3.71 24.67 7.90
C ASN A 27 -3.63 24.26 9.38
N GLN A 28 -2.87 23.24 9.73
CA GLN A 28 -2.57 22.95 11.13
C GLN A 28 -1.73 24.08 11.76
N THR A 29 -2.04 24.37 13.03
CA THR A 29 -1.30 25.37 13.80
C THR A 29 -0.04 24.71 14.39
N LEU A 30 1.12 25.29 14.14
CA LEU A 30 2.38 24.81 14.70
C LEU A 30 2.57 25.25 16.18
N PRO A 31 3.14 24.39 17.05
CA PRO A 31 3.69 23.07 16.73
C PRO A 31 2.59 22.02 16.49
N ALA A 32 2.82 21.10 15.59
CA ALA A 32 1.90 20.04 15.26
C ALA A 32 2.58 18.65 15.32
N THR A 33 1.80 17.62 15.63
CA THR A 33 2.26 16.24 15.64
C THR A 33 1.30 15.40 14.81
N GLY A 34 1.86 14.61 13.91
CA GLY A 34 1.08 13.66 13.12
C GLY A 34 1.60 12.25 13.30
N ILE A 35 0.72 11.29 13.09
CA ILE A 35 0.99 9.87 13.27
C ILE A 35 0.46 9.11 12.05
N THR A 36 1.21 8.11 11.62
CA THR A 36 0.71 7.10 10.69
C THR A 36 0.98 5.72 11.27
N GLU A 37 -0.01 4.86 11.15
CA GLU A 37 -0.03 3.50 11.69
C GLU A 37 -0.29 2.49 10.55
N LYS A 38 -0.19 1.20 10.89
CA LYS A 38 -0.47 0.07 9.97
C LYS A 38 0.49 -0.04 8.78
N LEU A 39 1.71 0.48 8.92
CA LEU A 39 2.76 0.27 7.94
C LEU A 39 3.53 -1.00 8.26
N LYS A 40 4.07 -1.64 7.22
CA LYS A 40 4.86 -2.86 7.35
C LYS A 40 6.13 -2.81 6.52
N THR A 41 7.18 -3.49 7.01
CA THR A 41 8.41 -3.68 6.23
C THR A 41 8.18 -4.64 5.08
N GLN A 42 8.82 -4.38 3.94
CA GLN A 42 8.73 -5.26 2.77
C GLN A 42 9.81 -6.33 2.73
N LYS A 43 10.93 -6.08 3.36
CA LYS A 43 12.08 -6.99 3.41
C LYS A 43 12.64 -7.13 4.80
N ASP A 44 13.46 -8.16 5.01
CA ASP A 44 14.25 -8.31 6.21
C ASP A 44 15.33 -7.22 6.26
N ILE A 45 15.53 -6.60 7.43
CA ILE A 45 16.64 -5.67 7.68
C ILE A 45 17.58 -6.32 8.67
N ARG A 46 18.74 -6.71 8.18
CA ARG A 46 19.78 -7.42 8.98
C ARG A 46 20.60 -6.40 9.75
N PRO A 47 20.83 -6.61 11.06
CA PRO A 47 21.64 -5.69 11.86
C PRO A 47 23.08 -5.61 11.33
N GLY A 48 23.64 -4.40 11.34
CA GLY A 48 25.01 -4.14 10.89
C GLY A 48 25.22 -4.13 9.38
N ILE A 49 24.16 -4.29 8.58
CA ILE A 49 24.22 -4.27 7.11
C ILE A 49 23.67 -2.96 6.58
N SER A 50 24.54 -2.05 6.16
CA SER A 50 24.16 -0.72 5.65
C SER A 50 23.36 -0.74 4.33
N SER A 51 23.51 -1.81 3.53
CA SER A 51 22.74 -1.99 2.29
C SER A 51 21.30 -2.47 2.52
N ASP A 52 20.99 -2.96 3.71
CA ASP A 52 19.62 -3.30 4.10
C ASP A 52 18.98 -2.05 4.67
N GLU A 53 18.25 -1.31 3.84
CA GLU A 53 17.66 -0.03 4.25
C GLU A 53 16.14 0.03 4.00
N ILE A 54 15.47 0.82 4.83
CA ILE A 54 14.10 1.30 4.66
C ILE A 54 14.19 2.75 4.22
N ILE A 55 13.55 3.09 3.12
CA ILE A 55 13.46 4.46 2.64
C ILE A 55 12.02 4.94 2.82
N ILE A 56 11.86 6.10 3.47
CA ILE A 56 10.58 6.75 3.71
C ILE A 56 10.63 8.14 3.07
N PRO A 57 10.20 8.28 1.80
CA PRO A 57 10.15 9.57 1.14
C PRO A 57 9.05 10.44 1.75
N ILE A 58 9.38 11.68 2.09
CA ILE A 58 8.47 12.67 2.65
C ILE A 58 8.12 13.71 1.59
N TYR A 59 6.83 14.00 1.48
CA TYR A 59 6.28 14.95 0.52
C TYR A 59 5.45 16.02 1.22
N GLN A 60 5.37 17.16 0.56
CA GLN A 60 4.56 18.32 0.95
C GLN A 60 3.68 18.72 -0.21
N GLY A 61 2.41 19.00 0.02
CA GLY A 61 1.49 19.36 -1.06
C GLY A 61 0.23 20.09 -0.59
N ASP A 62 -0.55 20.54 -1.57
CA ASP A 62 -1.82 21.26 -1.36
C ASP A 62 -3.02 20.33 -1.25
N TYR A 63 -2.88 19.06 -1.67
CA TYR A 63 -3.95 18.08 -1.74
C TYR A 63 -4.01 17.24 -0.47
N TYR A 64 -5.19 16.71 -0.18
CA TYR A 64 -5.29 15.58 0.72
C TYR A 64 -4.57 14.40 0.06
N ALA A 65 -3.51 13.92 0.70
CA ALA A 65 -2.53 13.07 0.04
C ALA A 65 -2.88 11.57 0.04
N GLU A 66 -3.92 11.16 0.78
CA GLU A 66 -4.26 9.73 0.91
C GLU A 66 -4.62 9.13 -0.44
N GLY A 67 -3.92 8.05 -0.81
CA GLY A 67 -4.19 7.31 -2.04
C GLY A 67 -3.79 8.01 -3.34
N THR A 68 -3.14 9.18 -3.29
CA THR A 68 -2.66 9.87 -4.50
C THR A 68 -1.22 9.50 -4.84
N THR A 69 -0.82 9.69 -6.10
CA THR A 69 0.59 9.55 -6.48
C THR A 69 1.41 10.77 -6.06
N ALA A 70 2.71 10.60 -5.84
CA ALA A 70 3.61 11.67 -5.43
C ALA A 70 3.77 12.82 -6.45
N ILE A 71 3.26 12.63 -7.66
CA ILE A 71 3.31 13.59 -8.79
C ILE A 71 2.70 14.94 -8.45
N HIS A 72 1.72 14.98 -7.56
CA HIS A 72 0.99 16.19 -7.17
C HIS A 72 1.60 16.91 -5.96
N SER A 73 2.69 16.38 -5.42
CA SER A 73 3.33 16.87 -4.20
C SER A 73 4.82 17.14 -4.42
N THR A 74 5.38 18.01 -3.57
CA THR A 74 6.81 18.34 -3.61
C THR A 74 7.58 17.41 -2.69
N HIS A 75 8.56 16.69 -3.22
CA HIS A 75 9.47 15.90 -2.41
C HIS A 75 10.28 16.81 -1.48
N ILE A 76 10.29 16.49 -0.18
CA ILE A 76 11.03 17.25 0.85
C ILE A 76 12.35 16.58 1.15
N ASN A 77 12.31 15.30 1.53
CA ASN A 77 13.47 14.53 1.96
C ASN A 77 13.14 13.02 2.01
N ASP A 78 14.19 12.21 2.07
CA ASP A 78 14.09 10.77 2.35
C ASP A 78 14.63 10.49 3.75
N ILE A 79 13.83 9.82 4.57
CA ILE A 79 14.32 9.21 5.79
C ILE A 79 14.87 7.83 5.43
N ARG A 80 16.09 7.55 5.86
CA ARG A 80 16.76 6.29 5.62
C ARG A 80 17.12 5.65 6.95
N ILE A 81 16.68 4.41 7.13
CA ILE A 81 17.03 3.57 8.27
C ILE A 81 17.66 2.32 7.69
N ASN A 82 18.85 2.02 8.12
CA ASN A 82 19.59 0.86 7.65
C ASN A 82 19.86 -0.13 8.80
N GLY A 83 20.47 -1.26 8.48
CA GLY A 83 20.75 -2.28 9.48
C GLY A 83 21.73 -1.85 10.58
N GLU A 84 22.54 -0.80 10.38
CA GLU A 84 23.44 -0.27 11.41
C GLU A 84 22.66 0.47 12.50
N ASP A 85 21.47 0.98 12.18
CA ASP A 85 20.58 1.69 13.10
C ASP A 85 19.75 0.71 13.98
N LEU A 86 19.72 -0.58 13.65
CA LEU A 86 18.85 -1.55 14.31
C LEU A 86 19.63 -2.49 15.25
N PRO A 87 19.08 -2.76 16.47
CA PRO A 87 19.74 -3.61 17.46
C PRO A 87 19.73 -5.11 17.10
N SER A 88 18.77 -5.54 16.27
CA SER A 88 18.63 -6.93 15.83
C SER A 88 17.87 -7.05 14.52
N LEU A 89 17.74 -8.25 13.99
CA LEU A 89 17.01 -8.53 12.76
C LEU A 89 15.56 -8.03 12.84
N LEU A 90 15.16 -7.20 11.89
CA LEU A 90 13.78 -6.77 11.68
C LEU A 90 13.21 -7.58 10.48
N PRO A 91 12.31 -8.56 10.75
CA PRO A 91 11.75 -9.39 9.68
C PRO A 91 10.83 -8.61 8.73
N ALA A 92 10.73 -9.07 7.48
CA ALA A 92 9.71 -8.60 6.56
C ALA A 92 8.31 -8.72 7.17
N GLY A 93 7.47 -7.72 6.93
CA GLY A 93 6.11 -7.62 7.48
C GLY A 93 6.02 -7.24 8.94
N SER A 94 7.12 -6.80 9.53
CA SER A 94 7.08 -6.19 10.85
C SER A 94 6.35 -4.86 10.80
N ASP A 95 5.56 -4.58 11.84
CA ASP A 95 4.83 -3.32 11.98
C ASP A 95 5.81 -2.15 12.17
N VAL A 96 5.44 -1.01 11.60
CA VAL A 96 6.19 0.25 11.70
C VAL A 96 5.21 1.37 12.01
N GLU A 97 5.51 2.15 13.03
CA GLU A 97 4.75 3.33 13.43
C GLU A 97 5.60 4.58 13.25
N ILE A 98 5.09 5.58 12.55
CA ILE A 98 5.81 6.83 12.29
C ILE A 98 5.09 7.98 12.99
N THR A 99 5.84 8.72 13.79
CA THR A 99 5.40 9.98 14.41
C THR A 99 6.22 11.12 13.84
N LEU A 100 5.57 12.13 13.31
CA LEU A 100 6.19 13.33 12.76
C LEU A 100 5.81 14.54 13.60
N LYS A 101 6.79 15.30 14.09
CA LYS A 101 6.60 16.53 14.83
C LYS A 101 7.15 17.70 14.02
N VAL A 102 6.36 18.75 13.87
CA VAL A 102 6.79 20.00 13.25
C VAL A 102 6.72 21.10 14.31
N ASP A 103 7.82 21.73 14.59
CA ASP A 103 7.89 22.82 15.56
C ASP A 103 7.49 24.17 14.97
N ARG A 104 7.53 25.24 15.80
CA ARG A 104 7.19 26.59 15.35
C ARG A 104 8.19 27.19 14.36
N SER A 105 9.39 26.61 14.28
CA SER A 105 10.45 27.02 13.34
C SER A 105 10.37 26.21 12.05
N GLU A 106 9.31 25.39 11.88
CA GLU A 106 9.13 24.44 10.76
C GLU A 106 10.19 23.35 10.72
N GLN A 107 10.95 23.15 11.80
CA GLN A 107 11.84 22.00 11.91
C GLN A 107 11.03 20.74 12.15
N MET A 108 11.35 19.71 11.38
CA MET A 108 10.65 18.43 11.42
C MET A 108 11.50 17.38 12.14
N THR A 109 10.90 16.69 13.10
CA THR A 109 11.50 15.53 13.76
C THR A 109 10.64 14.30 13.48
N VAL A 110 11.25 13.25 12.98
CA VAL A 110 10.60 11.98 12.70
C VAL A 110 11.06 10.94 13.69
N SER A 111 10.11 10.27 14.32
CA SER A 111 10.35 9.13 15.21
C SER A 111 9.71 7.89 14.57
N ILE A 112 10.47 6.84 14.40
CA ILE A 112 10.04 5.60 13.79
C ILE A 112 10.16 4.49 14.83
N PHE A 113 9.03 3.96 15.24
CA PHE A 113 8.95 2.89 16.22
C PHE A 113 8.74 1.54 15.53
N PHE A 114 9.54 0.58 15.92
CA PHE A 114 9.48 -0.81 15.49
C PHE A 114 8.98 -1.68 16.65
N PRO A 115 7.67 -1.98 16.73
CA PRO A 115 7.10 -2.75 17.84
C PRO A 115 7.78 -4.11 18.05
N TYR A 116 8.14 -4.80 16.97
CA TYR A 116 8.82 -6.09 17.03
C TYR A 116 10.16 -6.05 17.78
N LEU A 117 10.90 -4.95 17.65
CA LEU A 117 12.20 -4.75 18.31
C LEU A 117 12.09 -3.97 19.63
N ASN A 118 10.92 -3.42 19.94
CA ASN A 118 10.73 -2.40 20.97
C ASN A 118 11.79 -1.29 20.87
N HIS A 119 12.04 -0.82 19.65
CA HIS A 119 13.11 0.12 19.30
C HIS A 119 12.56 1.33 18.57
N THR A 120 13.12 2.51 18.85
CA THR A 120 12.74 3.76 18.19
C THR A 120 13.97 4.43 17.60
N GLU A 121 13.91 4.71 16.30
CA GLU A 121 14.87 5.59 15.63
C GLU A 121 14.29 7.00 15.52
N GLN A 122 15.15 8.01 15.67
CA GLN A 122 14.75 9.41 15.59
C GLN A 122 15.71 10.18 14.71
N GLN A 123 15.13 10.91 13.73
CA GLN A 123 15.89 11.75 12.81
C GLN A 123 15.27 13.14 12.72
N THR A 124 16.13 14.16 12.62
CA THR A 124 15.70 15.53 12.33
C THR A 124 15.79 15.78 10.84
N VAL A 125 14.71 16.28 10.26
CA VAL A 125 14.59 16.58 8.83
C VAL A 125 14.48 18.09 8.65
N GLU A 126 15.43 18.68 7.97
CA GLU A 126 15.33 20.08 7.56
C GLU A 126 14.43 20.18 6.34
N ILE A 127 13.37 20.97 6.44
CA ILE A 127 12.56 21.33 5.26
C ILE A 127 13.37 22.32 4.44
N ILE A 128 14.06 21.81 3.43
CA ILE A 128 14.86 22.66 2.56
C ILE A 128 14.00 23.05 1.38
N GLN A 129 13.36 24.21 1.49
CA GLN A 129 12.66 24.82 0.35
C GLN A 129 13.67 25.15 -0.75
N GLY A 130 13.39 24.64 -1.96
CA GLY A 130 14.17 25.00 -3.16
C GLY A 130 15.43 24.18 -3.43
N LYS A 131 15.71 23.10 -2.69
CA LYS A 131 16.72 22.13 -3.14
C LYS A 131 16.20 21.30 -4.30
N SER A 132 17.03 21.17 -5.33
CA SER A 132 16.79 20.23 -6.41
C SER A 132 16.86 18.80 -5.86
N VAL A 133 16.00 17.92 -6.36
CA VAL A 133 16.07 16.48 -6.12
C VAL A 133 17.43 15.92 -6.61
N SER A 134 17.79 14.74 -6.11
CA SER A 134 19.02 14.09 -6.58
C SER A 134 18.89 13.67 -8.06
N LYS A 135 20.01 13.61 -8.76
CA LYS A 135 20.03 13.10 -10.15
C LYS A 135 19.52 11.67 -10.22
N GLU A 136 19.87 10.85 -9.24
CA GLU A 136 19.41 9.47 -9.11
C GLU A 136 17.88 9.37 -8.98
N TRP A 137 17.27 10.26 -8.20
CA TRP A 137 15.81 10.33 -8.10
C TRP A 137 15.17 10.65 -9.45
N LEU A 138 15.68 11.66 -10.18
CA LEU A 138 15.19 12.00 -11.52
C LEU A 138 15.33 10.83 -12.51
N GLU A 139 16.46 10.15 -12.52
CA GLU A 139 16.69 8.97 -13.37
C GLU A 139 15.71 7.84 -13.04
N ASN A 140 15.42 7.63 -11.76
CA ASN A 140 14.46 6.62 -11.31
C ASN A 140 13.03 6.96 -11.76
N GLU A 141 12.60 8.21 -11.57
CA GLU A 141 11.27 8.66 -12.00
C GLU A 141 11.11 8.63 -13.54
N ILE A 142 12.15 9.01 -14.30
CA ILE A 142 12.17 8.85 -15.77
C ILE A 142 11.99 7.39 -16.17
N ARG A 143 12.64 6.46 -15.46
CA ARG A 143 12.51 5.02 -15.74
C ARG A 143 11.10 4.51 -15.47
N LYS A 144 10.49 4.92 -14.36
CA LYS A 144 9.08 4.60 -14.04
C LYS A 144 8.14 5.17 -15.11
N ALA A 145 8.32 6.44 -15.49
CA ALA A 145 7.54 7.11 -16.52
C ALA A 145 7.60 6.37 -17.86
N ARG A 146 8.79 5.96 -18.29
CA ARG A 146 8.97 5.17 -19.53
C ARG A 146 8.24 3.83 -19.48
N LYS A 147 8.29 3.14 -18.34
CA LYS A 147 7.59 1.86 -18.16
C LYS A 147 6.08 2.05 -18.29
N THR A 148 5.53 3.07 -17.64
CA THR A 148 4.10 3.40 -17.72
C THR A 148 3.69 3.81 -19.14
N ALA A 149 4.46 4.70 -19.77
CA ALA A 149 4.19 5.16 -21.14
C ALA A 149 4.22 4.01 -22.16
N LYS A 150 5.16 3.07 -22.02
CA LYS A 150 5.24 1.88 -22.86
C LYS A 150 4.01 0.99 -22.70
N ARG A 151 3.57 0.75 -21.46
CA ARG A 151 2.35 -0.03 -21.21
C ARG A 151 1.12 0.64 -21.82
N LEU A 152 0.95 1.95 -21.64
CA LEU A 152 -0.14 2.71 -22.24
C LEU A 152 -0.10 2.70 -23.78
N GLN A 153 1.09 2.71 -24.37
CA GLN A 153 1.26 2.59 -25.82
C GLN A 153 0.80 1.21 -26.34
N GLU A 154 1.09 0.15 -25.60
CA GLU A 154 0.66 -1.21 -25.94
C GLU A 154 -0.86 -1.39 -25.79
N GLU A 155 -1.48 -0.76 -24.77
CA GLU A 155 -2.91 -0.84 -24.49
C GLU A 155 -3.74 0.10 -25.39
N ASN A 156 -3.25 1.31 -25.63
CA ASN A 156 -3.94 2.34 -26.39
C ASN A 156 -2.92 3.24 -27.11
N ASN A 157 -2.59 2.88 -28.35
CA ASN A 157 -1.61 3.60 -29.17
C ASN A 157 -2.13 4.99 -29.59
N SER A 158 -2.22 5.92 -28.63
CA SER A 158 -2.68 7.29 -28.86
C SER A 158 -1.51 8.22 -29.20
N LYS A 159 -1.79 9.26 -30.02
CA LYS A 159 -0.83 10.32 -30.33
C LYS A 159 -0.34 11.07 -29.08
N GLU A 160 -1.15 11.09 -28.02
CA GLU A 160 -0.81 11.73 -26.75
C GLU A 160 0.28 10.95 -26.03
N VAL A 161 0.19 9.60 -26.01
CA VAL A 161 1.23 8.75 -25.43
C VAL A 161 2.54 8.88 -26.20
N GLU A 162 2.50 8.89 -27.54
CA GLU A 162 3.70 9.10 -28.37
C GLU A 162 4.38 10.45 -28.09
N LYS A 163 3.59 11.51 -27.92
CA LYS A 163 4.11 12.83 -27.56
C LYS A 163 4.79 12.83 -26.19
N ILE A 164 4.18 12.18 -25.19
CA ILE A 164 4.75 12.06 -23.86
C ILE A 164 6.06 11.29 -23.88
N ILE A 165 6.13 10.18 -24.62
CA ILE A 165 7.37 9.38 -24.80
C ILE A 165 8.48 10.26 -25.40
N THR A 166 8.15 11.05 -26.41
CA THR A 166 9.10 11.97 -27.05
C THR A 166 9.60 13.02 -26.06
N ASN A 167 8.71 13.61 -25.26
CA ASN A 167 9.06 14.58 -24.24
C ASN A 167 9.95 13.96 -23.15
N ILE A 168 9.63 12.78 -22.67
CA ILE A 168 10.44 12.05 -21.66
C ILE A 168 11.85 11.75 -22.20
N ASN A 169 11.99 11.45 -23.48
CA ASN A 169 13.31 11.28 -24.09
C ASN A 169 14.10 12.58 -24.11
N GLY A 170 13.45 13.71 -24.48
CA GLY A 170 14.07 15.03 -24.43
C GLY A 170 14.47 15.45 -23.01
N ILE A 171 13.67 15.11 -22.00
CA ILE A 171 13.98 15.34 -20.57
C ILE A 171 15.21 14.53 -20.15
N THR A 172 15.37 13.32 -20.64
CA THR A 172 16.56 12.50 -20.37
C THR A 172 17.83 13.15 -20.90
N GLU A 173 17.79 13.66 -22.14
CA GLU A 173 18.91 14.39 -22.75
C GLU A 173 19.22 15.68 -21.95
N GLN A 174 18.18 16.40 -21.51
CA GLN A 174 18.36 17.58 -20.65
C GLN A 174 19.04 17.22 -19.32
N LEU A 175 18.68 16.11 -18.70
CA LEU A 175 19.29 15.63 -17.45
C LEU A 175 20.79 15.31 -17.64
N GLU A 176 21.15 14.71 -18.76
CA GLU A 176 22.56 14.41 -19.10
C GLU A 176 23.38 15.69 -19.27
N HIS A 177 22.81 16.70 -19.95
CA HIS A 177 23.54 17.93 -20.26
C HIS A 177 23.50 18.99 -19.14
N LYS A 178 22.38 19.12 -18.40
CA LYS A 178 22.15 20.16 -17.40
C LYS A 178 22.14 19.64 -15.96
N GLY A 179 22.11 18.34 -15.74
CA GLY A 179 21.93 17.71 -14.42
C GLY A 179 23.08 17.88 -13.43
N GLY A 180 24.16 18.61 -13.81
CA GLY A 180 25.29 18.89 -12.92
C GLY A 180 25.08 20.03 -11.93
N GLY A 181 24.08 20.89 -12.13
CA GLY A 181 23.78 22.05 -11.29
C GLY A 181 22.33 22.06 -10.76
N ASP A 182 22.09 22.69 -9.62
CA ASP A 182 20.77 22.69 -8.97
C ASP A 182 19.68 23.34 -9.82
N SER A 183 19.99 24.45 -10.50
CA SER A 183 19.05 25.12 -11.41
C SER A 183 18.65 24.23 -12.59
N GLY A 184 19.61 23.46 -13.15
CA GLY A 184 19.34 22.52 -14.24
C GLY A 184 18.49 21.36 -13.80
N LYS A 185 18.71 20.84 -12.59
CA LYS A 185 17.89 19.77 -12.01
C LYS A 185 16.46 20.21 -11.74
N LEU A 186 16.26 21.44 -11.24
CA LEU A 186 14.91 22.01 -11.02
C LEU A 186 14.14 22.12 -12.34
N GLU A 187 14.78 22.63 -13.41
CA GLU A 187 14.16 22.71 -14.74
C GLU A 187 13.75 21.31 -15.25
N VAL A 188 14.64 20.33 -15.10
CA VAL A 188 14.37 18.93 -15.48
C VAL A 188 13.24 18.35 -14.66
N GLN A 189 13.22 18.61 -13.35
CA GLN A 189 12.17 18.16 -12.43
C GLN A 189 10.80 18.73 -12.84
N ASP A 190 10.70 20.03 -13.10
CA ASP A 190 9.44 20.66 -13.49
C ASP A 190 8.90 20.10 -14.81
N ASN A 191 9.79 19.89 -15.80
CA ASN A 191 9.42 19.29 -17.06
C ASN A 191 8.95 17.83 -16.88
N LEU A 192 9.66 17.06 -16.05
CA LEU A 192 9.31 15.67 -15.74
C LEU A 192 7.95 15.58 -15.03
N LEU A 193 7.72 16.38 -14.01
CA LEU A 193 6.45 16.40 -13.27
C LEU A 193 5.26 16.70 -14.17
N LYS A 194 5.44 17.58 -15.18
CA LYS A 194 4.40 17.85 -16.17
C LYS A 194 4.04 16.62 -16.99
N GLU A 195 5.03 15.89 -17.47
CA GLU A 195 4.79 14.67 -18.26
C GLU A 195 4.24 13.53 -17.40
N LEU A 196 4.69 13.39 -16.15
CA LEU A 196 4.16 12.44 -15.19
C LEU A 196 2.67 12.68 -14.90
N ARG A 197 2.26 13.96 -14.72
CA ARG A 197 0.83 14.31 -14.55
C ARG A 197 0.00 13.95 -15.77
N ALA A 198 0.53 14.16 -16.97
CA ALA A 198 -0.14 13.78 -18.20
C ALA A 198 -0.28 12.25 -18.32
N LEU A 199 0.77 11.49 -17.95
CA LEU A 199 0.73 10.03 -17.91
C LEU A 199 -0.29 9.51 -16.89
N ASP A 200 -0.29 10.05 -15.67
CA ASP A 200 -1.20 9.64 -14.61
C ASP A 200 -2.68 9.84 -15.03
N LYS A 201 -2.96 10.98 -15.68
CA LYS A 201 -4.28 11.24 -16.23
C LYS A 201 -4.68 10.21 -17.30
N LEU A 202 -3.79 9.93 -18.26
CA LEU A 202 -4.08 8.96 -19.32
C LEU A 202 -4.20 7.53 -18.78
N ASP A 203 -3.37 7.18 -17.80
CA ASP A 203 -3.44 5.89 -17.12
C ASP A 203 -4.79 5.71 -16.43
N SER A 204 -5.22 6.70 -15.65
CA SER A 204 -6.52 6.70 -14.99
C SER A 204 -7.68 6.64 -15.97
N GLU A 205 -7.64 7.42 -17.06
CA GLU A 205 -8.68 7.41 -18.10
C GLU A 205 -8.77 6.05 -18.83
N THR A 206 -7.64 5.37 -19.01
CA THR A 206 -7.57 4.04 -19.66
C THR A 206 -8.03 2.93 -18.73
N GLU A 207 -7.72 3.02 -17.45
CA GLU A 207 -8.03 2.02 -16.43
C GLU A 207 -9.48 2.14 -15.94
N TRP A 208 -10.03 3.37 -15.86
CA TRP A 208 -11.32 3.66 -15.26
C TRP A 208 -12.48 2.76 -15.74
N PRO A 209 -12.71 2.52 -17.04
CA PRO A 209 -13.84 1.70 -17.47
C PRO A 209 -13.81 0.26 -16.95
N LYS A 210 -12.60 -0.30 -16.76
CA LYS A 210 -12.42 -1.65 -16.22
C LYS A 210 -12.72 -1.68 -14.73
N VAL A 211 -12.17 -0.71 -14.00
CA VAL A 211 -12.33 -0.61 -12.55
C VAL A 211 -13.78 -0.25 -12.17
N GLU A 212 -14.42 0.65 -12.93
CA GLU A 212 -15.84 0.97 -12.73
C GLU A 212 -16.72 -0.27 -12.90
N LYS A 213 -16.43 -1.09 -13.90
CA LYS A 213 -17.17 -2.33 -14.15
C LYS A 213 -16.97 -3.30 -12.99
N GLU A 214 -15.73 -3.53 -12.57
CA GLU A 214 -15.38 -4.41 -11.46
C GLU A 214 -16.03 -3.97 -10.15
N LEU A 215 -15.99 -2.67 -9.82
CA LEU A 215 -16.65 -2.10 -8.65
C LEU A 215 -18.15 -2.41 -8.63
N LYS A 216 -18.83 -2.22 -9.77
CA LYS A 216 -20.26 -2.49 -9.89
C LYS A 216 -20.57 -3.97 -9.80
N GLU A 217 -19.74 -4.82 -10.41
CA GLU A 217 -19.92 -6.28 -10.39
C GLU A 217 -19.76 -6.83 -8.98
N ASN A 218 -18.67 -6.47 -8.26
CA ASN A 218 -18.43 -6.94 -6.89
C ASN A 218 -19.54 -6.47 -5.92
N PHE A 219 -19.96 -5.22 -6.05
CA PHE A 219 -21.06 -4.72 -5.24
C PHE A 219 -22.39 -5.46 -5.53
N TYR A 220 -22.70 -5.70 -6.79
CA TYR A 220 -23.89 -6.45 -7.19
C TYR A 220 -23.86 -7.91 -6.67
N GLU A 221 -22.72 -8.59 -6.75
CA GLU A 221 -22.55 -9.95 -6.22
C GLU A 221 -22.78 -10.00 -4.71
N LEU A 222 -22.27 -9.00 -3.97
CA LEU A 222 -22.53 -8.87 -2.54
C LEU A 222 -24.01 -8.63 -2.23
N GLU A 223 -24.70 -7.75 -3.00
CA GLU A 223 -26.16 -7.55 -2.85
C GLU A 223 -26.95 -8.85 -3.12
N GLU A 224 -26.56 -9.61 -4.16
CA GLU A 224 -27.20 -10.90 -4.45
C GLU A 224 -26.99 -11.92 -3.33
N LEU A 225 -25.76 -12.00 -2.77
CA LEU A 225 -25.47 -12.89 -1.64
C LEU A 225 -26.38 -12.55 -0.46
N LEU A 226 -26.45 -11.27 -0.07
CA LEU A 226 -27.29 -10.82 1.05
C LEU A 226 -28.78 -11.07 0.82
N ASN A 227 -29.28 -10.86 -0.41
CA ASN A 227 -30.65 -11.16 -0.76
C ASN A 227 -30.95 -12.67 -0.64
N LYS A 228 -30.03 -13.54 -1.04
CA LYS A 228 -30.16 -14.99 -0.87
C LYS A 228 -30.22 -15.39 0.61
N VAL A 229 -29.33 -14.80 1.43
CA VAL A 229 -29.31 -15.03 2.88
C VAL A 229 -30.66 -14.64 3.52
N LYS A 230 -31.15 -13.43 3.24
CA LYS A 230 -32.44 -12.94 3.77
C LYS A 230 -33.59 -13.79 3.31
N ASN A 231 -33.66 -14.17 2.05
CA ASN A 231 -34.78 -14.95 1.50
C ASN A 231 -34.82 -16.39 2.04
N ASN A 232 -33.68 -16.96 2.39
CA ASN A 232 -33.57 -18.30 2.92
C ASN A 232 -33.71 -18.35 4.47
N ASN A 233 -33.78 -17.21 5.15
CA ASN A 233 -33.67 -17.06 6.60
C ASN A 233 -32.38 -17.76 7.17
N ASP A 234 -31.31 -17.73 6.39
CA ASP A 234 -30.04 -18.37 6.71
C ASP A 234 -29.03 -17.31 7.23
N GLU A 235 -29.50 -16.47 8.15
CA GLU A 235 -28.70 -15.36 8.66
C GLU A 235 -27.60 -15.82 9.63
N GLY A 236 -27.79 -16.97 10.28
CA GLY A 236 -26.83 -17.52 11.24
C GLY A 236 -26.41 -16.49 12.29
N ASP A 237 -25.10 -16.30 12.48
CA ASP A 237 -24.51 -15.33 13.41
C ASP A 237 -24.26 -13.96 12.76
N LEU A 238 -24.83 -13.67 11.56
CA LEU A 238 -24.66 -12.41 10.85
C LEU A 238 -25.43 -11.26 11.55
N LYS A 239 -24.73 -10.16 11.78
CA LYS A 239 -25.34 -8.92 12.30
C LYS A 239 -25.93 -8.11 11.14
N MET A 240 -27.10 -8.49 10.65
CA MET A 240 -27.73 -7.93 9.46
C MET A 240 -27.89 -6.41 9.49
N GLU A 241 -28.25 -5.82 10.64
CA GLU A 241 -28.38 -4.36 10.77
C GLU A 241 -27.06 -3.61 10.48
N ALA A 242 -25.93 -4.16 10.97
CA ALA A 242 -24.61 -3.57 10.72
C ALA A 242 -24.20 -3.75 9.25
N ILE A 243 -24.50 -4.88 8.66
CA ILE A 243 -24.24 -5.15 7.24
C ILE A 243 -25.06 -4.21 6.36
N ASP A 244 -26.36 -4.05 6.64
CA ASP A 244 -27.23 -3.13 5.89
C ASP A 244 -26.74 -1.67 5.98
N ALA A 245 -26.23 -1.25 7.14
CA ALA A 245 -25.60 0.06 7.29
C ALA A 245 -24.35 0.21 6.39
N HIS A 246 -23.45 -0.77 6.36
CA HIS A 246 -22.30 -0.78 5.45
C HIS A 246 -22.72 -0.76 3.98
N MET A 247 -23.76 -1.51 3.61
CA MET A 247 -24.27 -1.50 2.24
C MET A 247 -24.79 -0.12 1.80
N GLN A 248 -25.44 0.62 2.70
CA GLN A 248 -25.85 1.99 2.41
C GLN A 248 -24.64 2.94 2.26
N GLU A 249 -23.65 2.79 3.12
CA GLU A 249 -22.39 3.55 3.01
C GLU A 249 -21.69 3.28 1.68
N PHE A 250 -21.59 2.02 1.27
CA PHE A 250 -20.99 1.65 -0.02
C PHE A 250 -21.72 2.28 -1.20
N LYS A 251 -23.06 2.31 -1.19
CA LYS A 251 -23.85 2.97 -2.25
C LYS A 251 -23.48 4.44 -2.40
N VAL A 252 -23.39 5.15 -1.30
CA VAL A 252 -23.01 6.59 -1.31
C VAL A 252 -21.57 6.76 -1.82
N LYS A 253 -20.63 5.94 -1.33
CA LYS A 253 -19.23 5.97 -1.80
C LYS A 253 -19.13 5.67 -3.30
N ILE A 254 -19.87 4.66 -3.80
CA ILE A 254 -19.87 4.28 -5.23
C ILE A 254 -20.35 5.45 -6.09
N GLU A 255 -21.46 6.10 -5.73
CA GLU A 255 -21.98 7.24 -6.49
C GLU A 255 -20.95 8.39 -6.57
N GLN A 256 -20.27 8.69 -5.47
CA GLN A 256 -19.24 9.71 -5.43
C GLN A 256 -18.04 9.31 -6.30
N ILE A 257 -17.51 8.09 -6.15
CA ILE A 257 -16.37 7.56 -6.89
C ILE A 257 -16.63 7.56 -8.40
N ILE A 258 -17.85 7.16 -8.82
CA ILE A 258 -18.26 7.18 -10.24
C ILE A 258 -18.28 8.61 -10.78
N LYS A 259 -18.77 9.56 -10.00
CA LYS A 259 -18.80 10.99 -10.39
C LYS A 259 -17.38 11.55 -10.55
N GLU A 260 -16.48 11.20 -9.65
CA GLU A 260 -15.08 11.65 -9.64
C GLU A 260 -14.18 10.86 -10.59
N LYS A 261 -14.63 9.68 -11.06
CA LYS A 261 -13.85 8.72 -11.83
C LYS A 261 -12.50 8.36 -11.19
N SER A 262 -12.51 8.21 -9.87
CA SER A 262 -11.31 7.93 -9.09
C SER A 262 -10.98 6.45 -9.11
N VAL A 263 -9.98 6.04 -9.89
CA VAL A 263 -9.48 4.65 -9.95
C VAL A 263 -8.98 4.19 -8.58
N ILE A 264 -8.30 5.05 -7.85
CA ILE A 264 -7.72 4.73 -6.54
C ILE A 264 -8.82 4.41 -5.53
N HIS A 265 -9.76 5.33 -5.34
CA HIS A 265 -10.85 5.11 -4.40
C HIS A 265 -11.78 3.95 -4.80
N ALA A 266 -11.92 3.71 -6.12
CA ALA A 266 -12.68 2.55 -6.59
C ALA A 266 -12.02 1.23 -6.19
N LYS A 267 -10.71 1.10 -6.33
CA LYS A 267 -9.97 -0.09 -5.92
C LYS A 267 -10.01 -0.31 -4.41
N GLU A 268 -9.83 0.77 -3.63
CA GLU A 268 -9.97 0.69 -2.16
C GLU A 268 -11.36 0.19 -1.75
N LEU A 269 -12.40 0.71 -2.41
CA LEU A 269 -13.77 0.28 -2.11
C LEU A 269 -14.05 -1.16 -2.57
N ILE A 270 -13.49 -1.60 -3.70
CA ILE A 270 -13.56 -3.00 -4.14
C ILE A 270 -13.03 -3.93 -3.03
N GLU A 271 -11.90 -3.58 -2.42
CA GLU A 271 -11.34 -4.38 -1.33
C GLU A 271 -12.18 -4.38 -0.06
N GLU A 272 -12.77 -3.22 0.29
CA GLU A 272 -13.72 -3.16 1.40
C GLU A 272 -14.93 -4.08 1.13
N ILE A 273 -15.44 -4.09 -0.12
CA ILE A 273 -16.54 -4.95 -0.55
C ILE A 273 -16.13 -6.43 -0.50
N ASP A 274 -14.98 -6.77 -1.05
CA ASP A 274 -14.46 -8.15 -1.07
C ASP A 274 -14.21 -8.68 0.34
N SER A 275 -13.68 -7.82 1.22
CA SER A 275 -13.49 -8.16 2.63
C SER A 275 -14.80 -8.44 3.35
N LEU A 276 -15.84 -7.65 3.07
CA LEU A 276 -17.17 -7.88 3.64
C LEU A 276 -17.81 -9.16 3.08
N ASP A 277 -17.75 -9.37 1.76
CA ASP A 277 -18.23 -10.60 1.10
C ASP A 277 -17.55 -11.85 1.68
N PHE A 278 -16.22 -11.80 1.80
CA PHE A 278 -15.45 -12.89 2.40
C PHE A 278 -15.89 -13.18 3.84
N ASN A 279 -16.03 -12.15 4.68
CA ASN A 279 -16.43 -12.31 6.07
C ASN A 279 -17.85 -12.91 6.18
N ILE A 280 -18.78 -12.50 5.33
CA ILE A 280 -20.14 -13.04 5.30
C ILE A 280 -20.09 -14.52 4.92
N ARG A 281 -19.40 -14.88 3.84
CA ARG A 281 -19.24 -16.28 3.40
C ARG A 281 -18.54 -17.13 4.45
N ASP A 282 -17.55 -16.58 5.14
CA ASP A 282 -16.84 -17.27 6.21
C ASP A 282 -17.76 -17.61 7.40
N ILE A 283 -18.62 -16.66 7.81
CA ILE A 283 -19.60 -16.88 8.87
C ILE A 283 -20.64 -17.92 8.43
N LEU A 284 -21.15 -17.81 7.20
CA LEU A 284 -22.13 -18.76 6.66
C LEU A 284 -21.56 -20.18 6.47
N ALA A 285 -20.32 -20.29 6.03
CA ALA A 285 -19.63 -21.58 5.88
C ALA A 285 -19.28 -22.23 7.22
N GLY A 286 -19.17 -21.41 8.28
CA GLY A 286 -18.78 -21.89 9.60
C GLY A 286 -17.45 -22.67 9.59
N PRO A 287 -17.32 -23.75 10.37
CA PRO A 287 -16.07 -24.50 10.47
C PRO A 287 -15.63 -25.21 9.18
N GLN A 288 -16.52 -25.35 8.19
CA GLN A 288 -16.22 -26.07 6.95
C GLN A 288 -15.13 -25.38 6.13
N MET A 289 -15.07 -24.05 6.17
CA MET A 289 -14.04 -23.29 5.48
C MET A 289 -12.65 -23.54 6.10
N ASP A 290 -12.55 -23.55 7.43
CA ASP A 290 -11.32 -23.84 8.15
C ASP A 290 -10.84 -25.28 7.87
N ILE A 291 -11.79 -26.25 7.88
CA ILE A 291 -11.51 -27.65 7.54
C ILE A 291 -10.96 -27.77 6.12
N SER A 292 -11.59 -27.11 5.15
CA SER A 292 -11.15 -27.12 3.75
C SER A 292 -9.76 -26.51 3.58
N MET A 293 -9.49 -25.41 4.25
CA MET A 293 -8.18 -24.72 4.19
C MET A 293 -7.08 -25.56 4.84
N ILE A 294 -7.33 -26.18 6.00
CA ILE A 294 -6.40 -27.08 6.68
C ILE A 294 -6.08 -28.30 5.79
N ASN A 295 -7.10 -28.89 5.16
CA ASN A 295 -6.90 -30.02 4.26
C ASN A 295 -6.10 -29.63 3.00
N ASN A 296 -6.35 -28.45 2.44
CA ASN A 296 -5.58 -27.92 1.31
C ASN A 296 -4.10 -27.71 1.71
N ILE A 297 -3.85 -27.04 2.83
CA ILE A 297 -2.50 -26.83 3.35
C ILE A 297 -1.79 -28.18 3.59
N ASN A 298 -2.48 -29.17 4.15
CA ASN A 298 -1.92 -30.48 4.38
C ASN A 298 -1.53 -31.19 3.07
N SER A 299 -2.39 -31.10 2.06
CA SER A 299 -2.14 -31.71 0.75
C SER A 299 -0.96 -31.06 0.02
N ASN A 300 -0.77 -29.76 0.22
CA ASN A 300 0.28 -28.96 -0.43
C ASN A 300 1.50 -28.69 0.48
N PHE A 301 1.59 -29.36 1.63
CA PHE A 301 2.61 -29.07 2.64
C PHE A 301 4.04 -29.08 2.09
N SER A 302 4.35 -30.03 1.22
CA SER A 302 5.70 -30.22 0.65
C SER A 302 6.07 -29.18 -0.40
N SER A 303 5.09 -28.52 -1.01
CA SER A 303 5.28 -27.47 -2.00
C SER A 303 5.19 -26.06 -1.41
N THR A 304 4.82 -25.94 -0.15
CA THR A 304 4.71 -24.68 0.57
C THR A 304 6.05 -24.35 1.25
N ASN A 305 6.50 -23.10 1.11
CA ASN A 305 7.65 -22.59 1.82
C ASN A 305 7.27 -22.23 3.26
N TRP A 306 8.05 -22.72 4.21
CA TRP A 306 7.79 -22.55 5.64
C TRP A 306 8.94 -21.83 6.33
N LYS A 307 8.65 -20.84 7.15
CA LYS A 307 9.61 -20.24 8.08
C LYS A 307 10.08 -21.25 9.13
N ASP A 308 9.14 -22.09 9.59
CA ASP A 308 9.37 -23.20 10.54
C ASP A 308 8.49 -24.40 10.16
N SER A 309 9.05 -25.30 9.36
CA SER A 309 8.32 -26.46 8.86
C SER A 309 7.96 -27.47 9.98
N ASN A 310 8.78 -27.56 11.05
CA ASN A 310 8.50 -28.44 12.18
C ASN A 310 7.31 -27.92 13.00
N LYS A 311 7.28 -26.63 13.28
CA LYS A 311 6.16 -25.97 13.96
C LYS A 311 4.89 -26.06 13.11
N ALA A 312 4.99 -25.78 11.81
CA ALA A 312 3.87 -25.90 10.86
C ALA A 312 3.29 -27.32 10.85
N ARG A 313 4.15 -28.35 10.80
CA ARG A 313 3.72 -29.76 10.83
C ARG A 313 3.03 -30.13 12.14
N THR A 314 3.55 -29.64 13.28
CA THR A 314 2.94 -29.88 14.59
C THR A 314 1.55 -29.28 14.68
N LEU A 315 1.40 -28.00 14.28
CA LEU A 315 0.11 -27.30 14.26
C LEU A 315 -0.89 -27.97 13.32
N LEU A 316 -0.43 -28.39 12.15
CA LEU A 316 -1.27 -29.07 11.17
C LEU A 316 -1.78 -30.40 11.69
N ASN A 317 -0.93 -31.19 12.36
CA ASN A 317 -1.34 -32.44 12.99
C ASN A 317 -2.37 -32.21 14.11
N GLN A 318 -2.22 -31.17 14.92
CA GLN A 318 -3.21 -30.77 15.92
C GLN A 318 -4.56 -30.42 15.28
N ALA A 319 -4.55 -29.63 14.18
CA ALA A 319 -5.75 -29.26 13.44
C ALA A 319 -6.47 -30.51 12.89
N ILE A 320 -5.73 -31.41 12.23
CA ILE A 320 -6.28 -32.67 11.69
C ILE A 320 -6.86 -33.56 12.80
N GLN A 321 -6.17 -33.65 13.94
CA GLN A 321 -6.67 -34.38 15.07
C GLN A 321 -7.98 -33.79 15.64
N SER A 322 -8.05 -32.46 15.71
CA SER A 322 -9.28 -31.74 16.11
C SER A 322 -10.44 -32.02 15.16
N ILE A 323 -10.18 -31.99 13.84
CA ILE A 323 -11.19 -32.36 12.82
C ILE A 323 -11.68 -33.77 13.01
N ASN A 324 -10.77 -34.77 13.17
CA ASN A 324 -11.11 -36.17 13.33
C ASN A 324 -11.90 -36.44 14.62
N ASN A 325 -11.69 -35.65 15.66
CA ASN A 325 -12.41 -35.75 16.93
C ASN A 325 -13.72 -34.94 16.95
N GLY A 326 -14.08 -34.26 15.85
CA GLY A 326 -15.27 -33.42 15.77
C GLY A 326 -15.19 -32.11 16.57
N ASN A 327 -14.01 -31.75 17.10
CA ASN A 327 -13.79 -30.51 17.83
C ASN A 327 -13.36 -29.39 16.89
N VAL A 328 -14.34 -28.76 16.25
CA VAL A 328 -14.11 -27.75 15.21
C VAL A 328 -13.99 -26.31 15.75
N SER A 329 -14.36 -26.07 17.02
CA SER A 329 -14.36 -24.71 17.61
C SER A 329 -12.95 -24.10 17.76
N ASN A 330 -11.90 -24.92 17.80
CA ASN A 330 -10.51 -24.48 17.96
C ASN A 330 -9.72 -24.44 16.65
N LEU A 331 -10.35 -24.68 15.51
CA LEU A 331 -9.62 -24.76 14.22
C LEU A 331 -9.09 -23.40 13.78
N ARG A 332 -9.89 -22.34 13.89
CA ARG A 332 -9.49 -21.00 13.46
C ARG A 332 -8.22 -20.48 14.14
N PRO A 333 -8.06 -20.55 15.48
CA PRO A 333 -6.81 -20.17 16.14
C PRO A 333 -5.59 -20.98 15.70
N ILE A 334 -5.76 -22.27 15.42
CA ILE A 334 -4.67 -23.12 14.93
C ILE A 334 -4.32 -22.75 13.49
N LEU A 335 -5.32 -22.53 12.64
CA LEU A 335 -5.12 -22.10 11.25
C LEU A 335 -4.35 -20.78 11.16
N ILE A 336 -4.70 -19.80 11.98
CA ILE A 336 -3.97 -18.52 12.06
C ILE A 336 -2.49 -18.77 12.40
N GLN A 337 -2.19 -19.64 13.38
CA GLN A 337 -0.81 -19.95 13.74
C GLN A 337 -0.06 -20.69 12.61
N ILE A 338 -0.75 -21.51 11.81
CA ILE A 338 -0.17 -22.17 10.62
C ILE A 338 0.19 -21.11 9.57
N LEU A 339 -0.70 -20.16 9.31
CA LEU A 339 -0.47 -19.07 8.35
C LEU A 339 0.68 -18.16 8.77
N ASP A 340 0.87 -17.91 10.07
CA ASP A 340 1.98 -17.11 10.60
C ASP A 340 3.35 -17.76 10.37
N VAL A 341 3.42 -19.07 10.27
CA VAL A 341 4.67 -19.80 10.00
C VAL A 341 4.88 -20.12 8.52
N MET A 342 3.96 -19.72 7.64
CA MET A 342 4.19 -19.74 6.19
C MET A 342 5.20 -18.66 5.80
N ASP A 343 6.03 -18.98 4.81
CA ASP A 343 6.93 -18.01 4.22
C ASP A 343 6.14 -17.05 3.31
N ARG A 344 6.58 -15.80 3.26
CA ARG A 344 5.97 -14.79 2.39
C ARG A 344 6.58 -14.88 1.00
N ASP A 345 5.82 -14.47 0.00
CA ASP A 345 6.29 -14.42 -1.39
C ASP A 345 7.56 -13.60 -1.53
N ASP A 346 8.52 -14.13 -2.30
CA ASP A 346 9.82 -13.45 -2.55
C ASP A 346 9.67 -12.09 -3.24
N ALA A 347 8.57 -11.87 -3.95
CA ALA A 347 8.24 -10.57 -4.56
C ALA A 347 8.09 -9.45 -3.51
N GLU A 348 7.66 -9.74 -2.29
CA GLU A 348 7.53 -8.78 -1.19
C GLU A 348 8.90 -8.37 -0.61
N LYS A 349 9.97 -9.11 -0.91
CA LYS A 349 11.31 -8.88 -0.37
C LYS A 349 12.15 -7.87 -1.19
N LEU A 350 11.67 -7.44 -2.36
CA LEU A 350 12.49 -6.72 -3.34
C LEU A 350 12.51 -5.20 -3.18
N THR A 351 11.55 -4.60 -2.48
CA THR A 351 11.49 -3.14 -2.33
C THR A 351 11.74 -2.73 -0.88
N GLY A 352 12.59 -1.72 -0.66
CA GLY A 352 12.90 -1.20 0.67
C GLY A 352 11.91 -0.17 1.19
N LYS A 353 10.71 -0.04 0.60
CA LYS A 353 9.65 0.87 1.04
C LYS A 353 8.75 0.22 2.08
N LEU A 354 7.99 1.03 2.81
CA LEU A 354 6.93 0.56 3.69
C LEU A 354 5.68 0.23 2.88
N THR A 355 4.90 -0.73 3.38
CA THR A 355 3.59 -1.10 2.83
C THR A 355 2.50 -0.88 3.86
N ARG A 356 1.29 -0.76 3.39
CA ARG A 356 0.09 -0.68 4.21
C ARG A 356 -0.58 -2.05 4.30
#